data_6e8c6c959aafd5a79498b9a452766f5c
#
_entry.id   6e8c6c959aafd5a79498b9a452766f5c
#
_cell.length_a   1.000
_cell.length_b   1.000
_cell.length_c   1.000
_cell.angle_alpha   90.00
_cell.angle_beta   90.00
_cell.angle_gamma   90.00
#
_symmetry.space_group_name_H-M   'P 1'
#
loop_
_entity.id
_entity.type
_entity.pdbx_description
1 polymer ?
#
loop_
_entity_poly.entity_id
_entity_poly.type
_entity_poly.pdbx_seq_one_letter_code
_entity_poly.pdbx_strand_id
1 'polypeptide(L)'
;MRKILKREVFLVLGMALFAVLSYAFNPEIKNVVLHRQGVDSAMTMPVSIPMESGENFSIDMDVSAGFAGDFVLNIHPDDCVTDLIVNGVHLPFQSYSGYCNWNQGFLLSKAEIVKNLGKDTSDFHVQMSLINGGGLGGVTAVVDGGGFMLVLFSVIFFVLLVAFVFSIGTRFKIRRSLLLIFVIGLLLRIGYTNETFFDKRGHDVGGHVHYMKIIAEENRVPASNECWTCYHPPVYFVLSAGVWKMANLMHYFPQNAVKWFDFLISLVALGFGLACLANILSGPPLSAAALLWSVWPSFVLASPRLGNDILFYAMHAVALWGCLKYIRTNYGKYFIVAVVASFIAYWTKSTAVVTFGVLGLTFLMQFCRHPRLWSRSERVAAGIFIAAAITVACVALTHDVVGNAGGNDDTVLIRNVPGNFFFFDLQTFLTKPYTDPWHDELGRQYFWNYLAKTSLFGEFKLLETSKGITLASIISTCFVALLGFGLRGLWISRWDKVQVLIAVQAFLFFAAMIVLRLKYPFSCSNDFRYIVPVLLSCLPWVGFGFCSGGASPKLKVCGWCITLIFAVCSVVLLMSL
;
A
#
# COMPACT_ATOMS: atom_id res chain seq x y z
N MET A 1 10.77 23.08 -27.22
CA MET A 1 10.07 21.78 -27.15
C MET A 1 10.91 20.59 -27.67
N ARG A 2 11.45 20.56 -28.89
CA ARG A 2 12.23 19.40 -29.41
C ARG A 2 13.49 19.01 -28.60
N LYS A 3 14.27 19.95 -28.04
CA LYS A 3 15.47 19.64 -27.24
C LYS A 3 15.13 18.97 -25.87
N ILE A 4 14.01 19.36 -25.26
CA ILE A 4 13.56 18.85 -23.95
C ILE A 4 13.02 17.43 -24.10
N LEU A 5 12.25 17.17 -25.17
CA LEU A 5 11.75 15.83 -25.48
C LEU A 5 12.90 14.82 -25.70
N LYS A 6 14.02 15.27 -26.31
CA LYS A 6 15.21 14.42 -26.51
C LYS A 6 15.87 13.99 -25.19
N ARG A 7 15.92 14.88 -24.19
CA ARG A 7 16.51 14.58 -22.88
C ARG A 7 15.67 13.53 -22.11
N GLU A 8 14.35 13.70 -22.09
CA GLU A 8 13.43 12.79 -21.40
C GLU A 8 13.45 11.41 -22.08
N VAL A 9 13.44 11.35 -23.40
CA VAL A 9 13.60 10.11 -24.16
C VAL A 9 14.94 9.42 -23.83
N PHE A 10 16.03 10.19 -23.78
CA PHE A 10 17.35 9.63 -23.42
C PHE A 10 17.35 9.04 -22.00
N LEU A 11 16.73 9.72 -21.04
CA LEU A 11 16.61 9.20 -19.66
C LEU A 11 15.77 7.92 -19.60
N VAL A 12 14.65 7.85 -20.34
CA VAL A 12 13.82 6.65 -20.43
C VAL A 12 14.56 5.49 -21.08
N LEU A 13 15.29 5.73 -22.18
CA LEU A 13 16.09 4.70 -22.84
C LEU A 13 17.24 4.24 -21.95
N GLY A 14 17.88 5.15 -21.22
CA GLY A 14 18.90 4.79 -20.21
C GLY A 14 18.33 3.93 -19.10
N MET A 15 17.19 4.30 -18.53
CA MET A 15 16.50 3.49 -17.52
C MET A 15 16.14 2.10 -18.06
N ALA A 16 15.58 2.02 -19.27
CA ALA A 16 15.25 0.74 -19.90
C ALA A 16 16.48 -0.14 -20.09
N LEU A 17 17.60 0.45 -20.56
CA LEU A 17 18.86 -0.27 -20.72
C LEU A 17 19.35 -0.86 -19.37
N PHE A 18 19.41 -0.03 -18.32
CA PHE A 18 19.90 -0.50 -17.02
C PHE A 18 18.92 -1.45 -16.32
N ALA A 19 17.62 -1.34 -16.56
CA ALA A 19 16.64 -2.34 -16.12
C ALA A 19 16.86 -3.69 -16.80
N VAL A 20 17.09 -3.69 -18.12
CA VAL A 20 17.42 -4.92 -18.88
C VAL A 20 18.74 -5.52 -18.43
N LEU A 21 19.78 -4.70 -18.22
CA LEU A 21 21.06 -5.17 -17.70
C LEU A 21 20.91 -5.75 -16.29
N SER A 22 20.18 -5.08 -15.40
CA SER A 22 19.90 -5.60 -14.06
C SER A 22 19.18 -6.94 -14.14
N TYR A 23 18.18 -7.07 -15.01
CA TYR A 23 17.47 -8.34 -15.22
C TYR A 23 18.39 -9.44 -15.73
N ALA A 24 19.22 -9.16 -16.76
CA ALA A 24 20.14 -10.13 -17.34
C ALA A 24 21.24 -10.60 -16.37
N PHE A 25 21.60 -9.75 -15.39
CA PHE A 25 22.60 -10.09 -14.36
C PHE A 25 21.99 -10.72 -13.11
N ASN A 26 20.67 -10.67 -12.95
CA ASN A 26 20.01 -11.30 -11.80
C ASN A 26 20.12 -12.82 -11.86
N PRO A 27 20.33 -13.47 -10.72
CA PRO A 27 20.13 -14.90 -10.62
C PRO A 27 18.64 -15.23 -10.83
N GLU A 28 18.36 -16.45 -11.25
CA GLU A 28 17.03 -16.88 -11.66
C GLU A 28 16.72 -18.28 -11.14
N ILE A 29 15.47 -18.49 -10.71
CA ILE A 29 14.91 -19.81 -10.41
C ILE A 29 14.17 -20.31 -11.64
N LYS A 30 14.48 -21.52 -12.07
CA LYS A 30 13.90 -22.19 -13.25
C LYS A 30 13.42 -23.58 -12.91
N ASN A 31 12.69 -24.20 -13.84
CA ASN A 31 12.32 -25.61 -13.83
C ASN A 31 11.76 -26.10 -12.49
N VAL A 32 10.82 -25.35 -11.93
CA VAL A 32 10.18 -25.74 -10.67
C VAL A 32 9.23 -26.91 -10.91
N VAL A 33 9.47 -28.04 -10.23
CA VAL A 33 8.66 -29.24 -10.32
C VAL A 33 8.20 -29.62 -8.92
N LEU A 34 6.88 -29.81 -8.78
CA LEU A 34 6.28 -30.36 -7.56
C LEU A 34 6.08 -31.86 -7.75
N HIS A 35 6.62 -32.65 -6.83
CA HIS A 35 6.44 -34.09 -6.76
C HIS A 35 5.47 -34.42 -5.62
N ARG A 36 4.29 -34.89 -5.99
CA ARG A 36 3.21 -35.19 -5.04
C ARG A 36 2.51 -36.49 -5.39
N GLN A 37 2.45 -37.43 -4.45
CA GLN A 37 1.74 -38.71 -4.62
C GLN A 37 2.14 -39.48 -5.90
N GLY A 38 3.41 -39.38 -6.31
CA GLY A 38 3.93 -40.02 -7.53
C GLY A 38 3.57 -39.29 -8.83
N VAL A 39 3.05 -38.06 -8.76
CA VAL A 39 2.76 -37.22 -9.93
C VAL A 39 3.69 -36.00 -9.90
N ASP A 40 4.34 -35.75 -11.03
CA ASP A 40 5.21 -34.61 -11.26
C ASP A 40 4.41 -33.50 -11.96
N SER A 41 4.44 -32.31 -11.38
CA SER A 41 3.74 -31.15 -11.93
C SER A 41 4.69 -29.98 -12.09
N ALA A 42 4.84 -29.46 -13.31
CA ALA A 42 5.58 -28.23 -13.54
C ALA A 42 4.85 -27.05 -12.90
N MET A 43 5.57 -26.28 -12.09
CA MET A 43 5.03 -25.16 -11.32
C MET A 43 5.86 -23.90 -11.56
N THR A 44 5.44 -22.81 -10.96
CA THR A 44 6.21 -21.57 -10.86
C THR A 44 6.25 -21.13 -9.41
N MET A 45 7.33 -20.48 -8.97
CA MET A 45 7.39 -19.90 -7.62
C MET A 45 6.45 -18.70 -7.48
N PRO A 46 5.74 -18.59 -6.36
CA PRO A 46 5.64 -19.52 -5.24
C PRO A 46 4.75 -20.72 -5.56
N VAL A 47 5.08 -21.88 -4.99
CA VAL A 47 4.21 -23.06 -5.00
C VAL A 47 3.29 -22.97 -3.78
N SER A 48 1.98 -22.98 -3.98
CA SER A 48 0.98 -22.99 -2.90
C SER A 48 -0.29 -23.68 -3.41
N ILE A 49 -0.56 -24.86 -2.89
CA ILE A 49 -1.71 -25.68 -3.31
C ILE A 49 -2.40 -26.30 -2.07
N PRO A 50 -3.72 -26.55 -2.12
CA PRO A 50 -4.42 -27.27 -1.07
C PRO A 50 -3.86 -28.68 -0.88
N MET A 51 -3.51 -29.05 0.36
CA MET A 51 -2.98 -30.36 0.73
C MET A 51 -3.59 -30.86 2.02
N GLU A 52 -3.52 -32.18 2.25
CA GLU A 52 -3.95 -32.78 3.51
C GLU A 52 -2.90 -32.60 4.59
N SER A 53 -3.36 -32.54 5.86
CA SER A 53 -2.44 -32.45 7.00
C SER A 53 -1.60 -33.71 7.11
N GLY A 54 -0.29 -33.55 7.30
CA GLY A 54 0.68 -34.65 7.34
C GLY A 54 1.12 -35.17 5.98
N GLU A 55 0.66 -34.58 4.88
CA GLU A 55 1.08 -34.98 3.53
C GLU A 55 2.56 -34.60 3.28
N ASN A 56 3.33 -35.55 2.77
CA ASN A 56 4.71 -35.34 2.34
C ASN A 56 4.75 -35.06 0.82
N PHE A 57 5.55 -34.09 0.44
CA PHE A 57 5.80 -33.72 -0.95
C PHE A 57 7.23 -33.22 -1.13
N SER A 58 7.71 -33.14 -2.36
CA SER A 58 9.01 -32.49 -2.64
C SER A 58 8.89 -31.49 -3.77
N ILE A 59 9.80 -30.53 -3.75
CA ILE A 59 9.91 -29.49 -4.77
C ILE A 59 11.36 -29.46 -5.25
N ASP A 60 11.50 -29.60 -6.55
CA ASP A 60 12.76 -29.46 -7.26
C ASP A 60 12.80 -28.14 -8.00
N MET A 61 13.94 -27.47 -8.02
CA MET A 61 14.14 -26.22 -8.76
C MET A 61 15.60 -26.05 -9.16
N ASP A 62 15.82 -25.40 -10.31
CA ASP A 62 17.15 -25.00 -10.75
C ASP A 62 17.39 -23.53 -10.41
N VAL A 63 18.51 -23.24 -9.75
CA VAL A 63 18.94 -21.87 -9.40
C VAL A 63 20.18 -21.55 -10.21
N SER A 64 20.08 -20.57 -11.10
CA SER A 64 21.21 -20.05 -11.88
C SER A 64 21.73 -18.77 -11.26
N ALA A 65 23.03 -18.68 -11.01
CA ALA A 65 23.69 -17.48 -10.50
C ALA A 65 23.74 -16.33 -11.53
N GLY A 66 23.38 -16.60 -12.78
CA GLY A 66 23.45 -15.62 -13.86
C GLY A 66 24.84 -15.02 -14.03
N PHE A 67 24.93 -13.84 -14.60
CA PHE A 67 26.18 -13.10 -14.74
C PHE A 67 26.65 -12.42 -13.45
N ALA A 68 25.82 -12.36 -12.41
CA ALA A 68 26.21 -11.80 -11.11
C ALA A 68 27.25 -12.66 -10.39
N GLY A 69 27.25 -13.95 -10.66
CA GLY A 69 28.19 -14.91 -10.09
C GLY A 69 27.95 -15.24 -8.61
N ASP A 70 27.13 -14.51 -7.90
CA ASP A 70 26.77 -14.69 -6.48
C ASP A 70 25.27 -14.52 -6.26
N PHE A 71 24.71 -15.20 -5.25
CA PHE A 71 23.32 -15.08 -4.88
C PHE A 71 23.05 -15.51 -3.43
N VAL A 72 21.89 -15.08 -2.93
CA VAL A 72 21.28 -15.58 -1.72
C VAL A 72 19.88 -16.08 -2.07
N LEU A 73 19.59 -17.33 -1.78
CA LEU A 73 18.27 -17.94 -1.92
C LEU A 73 17.52 -17.79 -0.60
N ASN A 74 16.41 -17.08 -0.63
CA ASN A 74 15.51 -16.89 0.51
C ASN A 74 14.33 -17.84 0.35
N ILE A 75 14.18 -18.79 1.28
CA ILE A 75 13.19 -19.86 1.24
C ILE A 75 12.21 -19.68 2.40
N HIS A 76 10.93 -19.56 2.07
CA HIS A 76 9.82 -19.48 3.01
C HIS A 76 8.90 -20.69 2.80
N PRO A 77 9.06 -21.76 3.58
CA PRO A 77 8.16 -22.91 3.51
C PRO A 77 6.82 -22.55 4.14
N ASP A 78 5.72 -23.07 3.61
CA ASP A 78 4.40 -22.88 4.23
C ASP A 78 4.35 -23.59 5.58
N ASP A 79 4.88 -24.82 5.63
CA ASP A 79 5.03 -25.57 6.86
C ASP A 79 6.51 -25.90 7.16
N CYS A 80 6.93 -27.16 7.03
CA CYS A 80 8.29 -27.57 7.40
C CYS A 80 9.06 -28.18 6.23
N VAL A 81 10.28 -27.69 6.01
CA VAL A 81 11.28 -28.41 5.21
C VAL A 81 11.90 -29.51 6.08
N THR A 82 11.88 -30.75 5.59
CA THR A 82 12.41 -31.93 6.27
C THR A 82 13.76 -32.39 5.75
N ASP A 83 14.08 -32.05 4.51
CA ASP A 83 15.38 -32.35 3.89
C ASP A 83 15.69 -31.32 2.78
N LEU A 84 16.97 -31.02 2.59
CA LEU A 84 17.48 -30.11 1.58
C LEU A 84 18.70 -30.69 0.90
N ILE A 85 18.59 -30.96 -0.39
CA ILE A 85 19.63 -31.52 -1.23
C ILE A 85 20.01 -30.51 -2.31
N VAL A 86 21.29 -30.26 -2.49
CA VAL A 86 21.76 -29.39 -3.58
C VAL A 86 22.78 -30.16 -4.39
N ASN A 87 22.54 -30.29 -5.70
CA ASN A 87 23.37 -31.09 -6.63
C ASN A 87 23.68 -32.50 -6.11
N GLY A 88 22.70 -33.14 -5.46
CA GLY A 88 22.83 -34.48 -4.90
C GLY A 88 23.55 -34.57 -3.55
N VAL A 89 23.94 -33.45 -2.94
CA VAL A 89 24.57 -33.41 -1.63
C VAL A 89 23.59 -32.89 -0.59
N HIS A 90 23.36 -33.65 0.48
CA HIS A 90 22.56 -33.21 1.59
C HIS A 90 23.25 -32.06 2.33
N LEU A 91 22.57 -30.93 2.43
CA LEU A 91 23.05 -29.82 3.25
C LEU A 91 22.80 -30.12 4.74
N PRO A 92 23.71 -29.72 5.65
CA PRO A 92 23.55 -29.96 7.07
C PRO A 92 22.27 -29.23 7.56
N PHE A 93 21.31 -30.03 7.98
CA PHE A 93 20.06 -29.59 8.50
C PHE A 93 20.22 -29.22 9.98
N GLN A 94 20.22 -27.94 10.30
CA GLN A 94 20.03 -27.52 11.69
C GLN A 94 18.54 -27.37 11.92
N SER A 95 18.00 -27.85 13.03
CA SER A 95 16.60 -27.63 13.43
C SER A 95 16.38 -26.13 13.71
N TYR A 96 16.29 -25.39 12.66
CA TYR A 96 16.14 -23.95 12.66
C TYR A 96 14.65 -23.63 12.75
N SER A 97 14.25 -22.68 13.60
CA SER A 97 12.85 -22.21 13.65
C SER A 97 12.36 -21.70 12.29
N GLY A 98 13.25 -21.29 11.38
CA GLY A 98 12.94 -20.84 10.02
C GLY A 98 12.54 -21.94 9.05
N TYR A 99 12.89 -23.22 9.31
CA TYR A 99 12.51 -24.36 8.46
C TYR A 99 11.04 -24.74 8.59
N CYS A 100 10.36 -24.29 9.66
CA CYS A 100 8.94 -24.47 9.91
C CYS A 100 8.26 -23.13 10.16
N ASN A 101 8.75 -22.04 9.59
CA ASN A 101 8.24 -20.71 9.85
C ASN A 101 8.04 -19.90 8.57
N TRP A 102 6.82 -19.90 8.08
CA TRP A 102 6.38 -19.07 6.97
C TRP A 102 6.78 -17.58 7.09
N ASN A 103 6.74 -17.00 8.28
CA ASN A 103 7.01 -15.59 8.48
C ASN A 103 8.51 -15.24 8.43
N GLN A 104 9.38 -16.16 8.80
CA GLN A 104 10.83 -15.93 8.89
C GLN A 104 11.58 -16.52 7.71
N GLY A 105 11.25 -17.75 7.29
CA GLY A 105 12.01 -18.49 6.31
C GLY A 105 13.46 -18.71 6.71
N PHE A 106 14.29 -19.08 5.76
CA PHE A 106 15.74 -19.20 5.94
C PHE A 106 16.51 -18.77 4.70
N LEU A 107 17.75 -18.35 4.89
CA LEU A 107 18.64 -17.90 3.83
C LEU A 107 19.67 -18.96 3.51
N LEU A 108 19.92 -19.18 2.24
CA LEU A 108 20.94 -20.08 1.73
C LEU A 108 21.83 -19.31 0.75
N SER A 109 23.03 -18.95 1.18
CA SER A 109 23.98 -18.24 0.33
C SER A 109 24.73 -19.18 -0.61
N LYS A 110 25.08 -18.70 -1.80
CA LYS A 110 25.95 -19.44 -2.73
C LYS A 110 27.26 -19.90 -2.05
N ALA A 111 27.87 -19.02 -1.24
CA ALA A 111 29.08 -19.34 -0.51
C ALA A 111 28.93 -20.55 0.43
N GLU A 112 27.78 -20.65 1.11
CA GLU A 112 27.45 -21.77 1.98
C GLU A 112 27.22 -23.07 1.19
N ILE A 113 26.50 -22.98 0.07
CA ILE A 113 26.32 -24.10 -0.86
C ILE A 113 27.67 -24.61 -1.36
N VAL A 114 28.51 -23.74 -1.90
CA VAL A 114 29.84 -24.08 -2.45
C VAL A 114 30.75 -24.70 -1.38
N LYS A 115 30.69 -24.18 -0.14
CA LYS A 115 31.44 -24.76 1.00
C LYS A 115 31.07 -26.22 1.25
N ASN A 116 29.79 -26.57 1.15
CA ASN A 116 29.29 -27.93 1.39
C ASN A 116 29.51 -28.84 0.16
N LEU A 117 29.41 -28.31 -1.05
CA LEU A 117 29.64 -29.06 -2.30
C LEU A 117 31.13 -29.27 -2.61
N GLY A 118 32.02 -28.45 -2.07
CA GLY A 118 33.44 -28.41 -2.41
C GLY A 118 33.75 -27.98 -3.85
N LYS A 119 32.76 -27.51 -4.61
CA LYS A 119 32.89 -27.10 -6.02
C LYS A 119 31.99 -25.89 -6.31
N ASP A 120 32.54 -24.87 -6.97
CA ASP A 120 31.77 -23.72 -7.48
C ASP A 120 31.18 -24.04 -8.86
N THR A 121 29.90 -23.75 -9.04
CA THR A 121 29.15 -23.89 -10.28
C THR A 121 28.28 -22.65 -10.51
N SER A 122 27.86 -22.44 -11.77
CA SER A 122 26.89 -21.37 -12.10
C SER A 122 25.44 -21.76 -11.82
N ASP A 123 25.18 -23.07 -11.86
CA ASP A 123 23.82 -23.61 -11.78
C ASP A 123 23.76 -24.67 -10.66
N PHE A 124 22.70 -24.59 -9.90
CA PHE A 124 22.46 -25.44 -8.73
C PHE A 124 21.06 -26.06 -8.84
N HIS A 125 21.00 -27.38 -8.75
CA HIS A 125 19.75 -28.11 -8.63
C HIS A 125 19.41 -28.28 -7.16
N VAL A 126 18.30 -27.67 -6.71
CA VAL A 126 17.85 -27.65 -5.32
C VAL A 126 16.61 -28.53 -5.20
N GLN A 127 16.68 -29.54 -4.34
CA GLN A 127 15.58 -30.42 -3.99
C GLN A 127 15.20 -30.22 -2.53
N MET A 128 13.94 -29.99 -2.25
CA MET A 128 13.42 -29.82 -0.90
C MET A 128 12.31 -30.83 -0.64
N SER A 129 12.46 -31.59 0.44
CA SER A 129 11.36 -32.40 0.97
C SER A 129 10.62 -31.62 2.04
N LEU A 130 9.30 -31.63 1.99
CA LEU A 130 8.42 -30.86 2.87
C LEU A 130 7.30 -31.73 3.44
N ILE A 131 6.80 -31.32 4.59
CA ILE A 131 5.60 -31.89 5.22
C ILE A 131 4.58 -30.80 5.43
N ASN A 132 3.33 -31.04 5.05
CA ASN A 132 2.22 -30.08 5.22
C ASN A 132 1.60 -30.23 6.60
N GLY A 133 1.44 -29.12 7.34
CA GLY A 133 0.74 -29.09 8.65
C GLY A 133 -0.78 -28.99 8.53
N GLY A 134 -1.27 -28.60 7.35
CA GLY A 134 -2.68 -28.50 7.01
C GLY A 134 -3.03 -27.22 6.21
N GLY A 135 -4.08 -27.30 5.42
CA GLY A 135 -4.52 -26.17 4.60
C GLY A 135 -3.80 -26.07 3.25
N LEU A 136 -3.07 -24.99 3.02
CA LEU A 136 -2.21 -24.85 1.85
C LEU A 136 -0.84 -25.44 2.17
N GLY A 137 -0.24 -26.19 1.26
CA GLY A 137 1.15 -26.66 1.35
C GLY A 137 1.97 -26.07 0.23
N GLY A 138 3.26 -25.81 0.48
CA GLY A 138 4.13 -25.27 -0.55
C GLY A 138 5.36 -24.55 -0.03
N VAL A 139 5.97 -23.78 -0.91
CA VAL A 139 7.16 -22.97 -0.61
C VAL A 139 7.18 -21.73 -1.48
N THR A 140 7.65 -20.65 -0.90
CA THR A 140 8.07 -19.47 -1.65
C THR A 140 9.59 -19.39 -1.61
N ALA A 141 10.22 -19.38 -2.77
CA ALA A 141 11.65 -19.19 -2.90
C ALA A 141 11.92 -17.97 -3.78
N VAL A 142 12.82 -17.10 -3.32
CA VAL A 142 13.32 -15.96 -4.08
C VAL A 142 14.83 -15.99 -4.07
N VAL A 143 15.40 -15.68 -5.21
CA VAL A 143 16.85 -15.60 -5.36
C VAL A 143 17.24 -14.13 -5.59
N ASP A 144 18.14 -13.63 -4.72
CA ASP A 144 18.67 -12.28 -4.77
C ASP A 144 20.14 -12.30 -5.15
N GLY A 145 20.51 -11.49 -6.15
CA GLY A 145 21.92 -11.38 -6.58
C GLY A 145 22.64 -10.28 -5.80
N GLY A 146 23.85 -10.59 -5.29
CA GLY A 146 24.70 -9.68 -4.52
C GLY A 146 25.87 -9.05 -5.29
N GLY A 147 25.98 -9.28 -6.60
CA GLY A 147 27.15 -8.86 -7.37
C GLY A 147 27.28 -7.34 -7.52
N PHE A 148 28.54 -6.84 -7.50
CA PHE A 148 28.87 -5.41 -7.67
C PHE A 148 28.20 -4.79 -8.91
N MET A 149 28.16 -5.50 -10.03
CA MET A 149 27.57 -5.00 -11.27
C MET A 149 26.06 -4.78 -11.14
N LEU A 150 25.35 -5.67 -10.45
CA LEU A 150 23.91 -5.52 -10.20
C LEU A 150 23.62 -4.29 -9.34
N VAL A 151 24.40 -4.09 -8.28
CA VAL A 151 24.31 -2.88 -7.44
C VAL A 151 24.60 -1.64 -8.28
N LEU A 152 25.64 -1.66 -9.11
CA LEU A 152 26.00 -0.54 -9.97
C LEU A 152 24.87 -0.19 -10.97
N PHE A 153 24.30 -1.19 -11.64
CA PHE A 153 23.18 -0.97 -12.59
C PHE A 153 21.96 -0.43 -11.88
N SER A 154 21.64 -0.97 -10.71
CA SER A 154 20.53 -0.48 -9.89
C SER A 154 20.75 0.97 -9.47
N VAL A 155 21.93 1.34 -9.01
CA VAL A 155 22.28 2.72 -8.64
C VAL A 155 22.14 3.66 -9.84
N ILE A 156 22.66 3.28 -11.01
CA ILE A 156 22.55 4.09 -12.23
C ILE A 156 21.06 4.24 -12.63
N PHE A 157 20.28 3.16 -12.59
CA PHE A 157 18.85 3.22 -12.86
C PHE A 157 18.15 4.22 -11.94
N PHE A 158 18.40 4.17 -10.63
CA PHE A 158 17.78 5.10 -9.67
C PHE A 158 18.24 6.55 -9.87
N VAL A 159 19.49 6.79 -10.22
CA VAL A 159 19.98 8.15 -10.56
C VAL A 159 19.26 8.69 -11.78
N LEU A 160 19.09 7.88 -12.83
CA LEU A 160 18.33 8.25 -14.03
C LEU A 160 16.85 8.49 -13.71
N LEU A 161 16.24 7.67 -12.87
CA LEU A 161 14.85 7.83 -12.43
C LEU A 161 14.65 9.16 -11.69
N VAL A 162 15.54 9.49 -10.75
CA VAL A 162 15.52 10.77 -10.04
C VAL A 162 15.69 11.94 -11.03
N ALA A 163 16.65 11.85 -11.93
CA ALA A 163 16.88 12.87 -12.97
C ALA A 163 15.64 13.04 -13.87
N PHE A 164 14.95 11.96 -14.22
CA PHE A 164 13.71 11.96 -14.97
C PHE A 164 12.57 12.66 -14.22
N VAL A 165 12.36 12.32 -12.94
CA VAL A 165 11.36 12.98 -12.08
C VAL A 165 11.61 14.49 -12.00
N PHE A 166 12.87 14.91 -11.78
CA PHE A 166 13.22 16.32 -11.76
C PHE A 166 13.05 17.00 -13.12
N SER A 167 13.37 16.31 -14.22
CA SER A 167 13.17 16.85 -15.57
C SER A 167 11.69 17.15 -15.85
N ILE A 168 10.82 16.17 -15.57
CA ILE A 168 9.37 16.32 -15.72
C ILE A 168 8.83 17.38 -14.77
N GLY A 169 9.20 17.32 -13.50
CA GLY A 169 8.72 18.23 -12.47
C GLY A 169 9.07 19.70 -12.79
N THR A 170 10.26 19.97 -13.28
CA THR A 170 10.66 21.32 -13.70
C THR A 170 9.87 21.81 -14.92
N ARG A 171 9.54 20.92 -15.85
CA ARG A 171 8.67 21.21 -16.99
C ARG A 171 7.27 21.66 -16.55
N PHE A 172 6.71 21.01 -15.55
CA PHE A 172 5.42 21.37 -14.95
C PHE A 172 5.53 22.47 -13.89
N LYS A 173 6.71 23.10 -13.72
CA LYS A 173 6.98 24.16 -12.74
C LYS A 173 6.67 23.76 -11.30
N ILE A 174 6.85 22.47 -10.98
CA ILE A 174 6.70 21.96 -9.61
C ILE A 174 7.87 22.47 -8.75
N ARG A 175 7.59 22.87 -7.53
CA ARG A 175 8.62 23.35 -6.58
C ARG A 175 9.63 22.24 -6.29
N ARG A 176 10.93 22.57 -6.30
CA ARG A 176 12.03 21.60 -6.06
C ARG A 176 11.89 20.84 -4.73
N SER A 177 11.40 21.51 -3.68
CA SER A 177 11.16 20.85 -2.38
C SER A 177 10.10 19.73 -2.48
N LEU A 178 9.03 19.95 -3.23
CA LEU A 178 8.00 18.91 -3.45
C LEU A 178 8.52 17.77 -4.32
N LEU A 179 9.38 18.06 -5.31
CA LEU A 179 10.03 17.01 -6.11
C LEU A 179 10.96 16.16 -5.25
N LEU A 180 11.74 16.78 -4.36
CA LEU A 180 12.60 16.04 -3.42
C LEU A 180 11.76 15.15 -2.49
N ILE A 181 10.69 15.70 -1.92
CA ILE A 181 9.77 14.94 -1.04
C ILE A 181 9.09 13.80 -1.80
N PHE A 182 8.67 14.02 -3.06
CA PHE A 182 8.14 12.96 -3.91
C PHE A 182 9.18 11.85 -4.14
N VAL A 183 10.43 12.22 -4.41
CA VAL A 183 11.53 11.25 -4.61
C VAL A 183 11.78 10.44 -3.33
N ILE A 184 11.79 11.06 -2.15
CA ILE A 184 11.89 10.34 -0.88
C ILE A 184 10.76 9.31 -0.75
N GLY A 185 9.52 9.72 -0.99
CA GLY A 185 8.36 8.82 -0.94
C GLY A 185 8.38 7.72 -2.01
N LEU A 186 8.90 8.01 -3.20
CA LEU A 186 9.10 7.06 -4.30
C LEU A 186 10.14 5.99 -3.91
N LEU A 187 11.33 6.40 -3.48
CA LEU A 187 12.41 5.48 -3.12
C LEU A 187 12.05 4.61 -1.93
N LEU A 188 11.38 5.18 -0.93
CA LEU A 188 10.88 4.42 0.21
C LEU A 188 9.88 3.32 -0.22
N ARG A 189 8.96 3.65 -1.14
CA ARG A 189 7.99 2.67 -1.66
C ARG A 189 8.64 1.61 -2.53
N ILE A 190 9.63 1.98 -3.34
CA ILE A 190 10.39 1.00 -4.14
C ILE A 190 11.08 0.01 -3.21
N GLY A 191 11.86 0.51 -2.23
CA GLY A 191 12.56 -0.37 -1.29
C GLY A 191 11.59 -1.28 -0.55
N TYR A 192 10.53 -0.71 0.04
CA TYR A 192 9.52 -1.50 0.76
C TYR A 192 8.81 -2.53 -0.15
N THR A 193 8.43 -2.16 -1.38
CA THR A 193 7.75 -3.08 -2.32
C THR A 193 8.69 -4.20 -2.77
N ASN A 194 9.97 -3.91 -2.98
CA ASN A 194 10.94 -4.91 -3.39
C ASN A 194 11.09 -6.00 -2.33
N GLU A 195 11.28 -5.60 -1.06
CA GLU A 195 11.50 -6.51 0.07
C GLU A 195 10.22 -7.21 0.58
N THR A 196 9.03 -6.79 0.11
CA THR A 196 7.76 -7.30 0.61
C THR A 196 7.15 -8.28 -0.40
N PHE A 197 6.83 -9.51 0.04
CA PHE A 197 6.05 -10.45 -0.74
C PHE A 197 4.62 -9.93 -0.97
N PHE A 198 3.98 -10.42 -2.04
CA PHE A 198 2.63 -9.97 -2.43
C PHE A 198 1.55 -10.27 -1.38
N ASP A 199 1.72 -11.30 -0.57
CA ASP A 199 0.80 -11.75 0.48
C ASP A 199 1.17 -11.24 1.87
N LYS A 200 2.42 -10.80 2.05
CA LYS A 200 2.92 -10.32 3.35
C LYS A 200 2.24 -9.02 3.74
N ARG A 201 1.68 -8.98 4.94
CA ARG A 201 0.92 -7.83 5.46
C ARG A 201 -0.27 -7.44 4.58
N GLY A 202 -0.86 -8.44 3.91
CA GLY A 202 -2.10 -8.28 3.14
C GLY A 202 -3.33 -8.50 4.01
N HIS A 203 -4.48 -8.04 3.53
CA HIS A 203 -5.80 -8.35 4.07
C HIS A 203 -6.56 -9.10 3.01
N ASP A 204 -7.13 -10.24 3.35
CA ASP A 204 -7.99 -11.04 2.47
C ASP A 204 -7.33 -11.40 1.11
N VAL A 205 -5.99 -11.54 1.09
CA VAL A 205 -5.21 -11.70 -0.16
C VAL A 205 -5.68 -12.89 -0.97
N GLY A 206 -5.91 -14.04 -0.33
CA GLY A 206 -6.42 -15.24 -1.00
C GLY A 206 -7.75 -14.99 -1.70
N GLY A 207 -8.68 -14.27 -1.05
CA GLY A 207 -9.96 -13.88 -1.65
C GLY A 207 -9.77 -12.91 -2.83
N HIS A 208 -8.91 -11.90 -2.67
CA HIS A 208 -8.62 -10.95 -3.75
C HIS A 208 -7.99 -11.63 -4.97
N VAL A 209 -7.03 -12.53 -4.75
CA VAL A 209 -6.41 -13.33 -5.81
C VAL A 209 -7.45 -14.22 -6.50
N HIS A 210 -8.33 -14.88 -5.73
CA HIS A 210 -9.41 -15.70 -6.29
C HIS A 210 -10.36 -14.87 -7.18
N TYR A 211 -10.77 -13.70 -6.73
CA TYR A 211 -11.61 -12.79 -7.51
C TYR A 211 -10.94 -12.39 -8.84
N MET A 212 -9.67 -11.96 -8.78
CA MET A 212 -8.90 -11.61 -9.98
C MET A 212 -8.75 -12.80 -10.93
N LYS A 213 -8.53 -14.00 -10.39
CA LYS A 213 -8.38 -15.23 -11.17
C LYS A 213 -9.65 -15.59 -11.92
N ILE A 214 -10.83 -15.55 -11.28
CA ILE A 214 -12.12 -15.77 -11.95
C ILE A 214 -12.28 -14.81 -13.14
N ILE A 215 -12.02 -13.50 -12.94
CA ILE A 215 -12.13 -12.54 -14.04
C ILE A 215 -11.09 -12.82 -15.13
N ALA A 216 -9.87 -13.20 -14.76
CA ALA A 216 -8.81 -13.44 -15.72
C ALA A 216 -9.04 -14.69 -16.57
N GLU A 217 -9.54 -15.77 -15.97
CA GLU A 217 -9.71 -17.07 -16.62
C GLU A 217 -11.08 -17.19 -17.30
N GLU A 218 -12.15 -16.74 -16.65
CA GLU A 218 -13.51 -16.92 -17.13
C GLU A 218 -14.08 -15.72 -17.90
N ASN A 219 -13.37 -14.59 -17.94
CA ASN A 219 -13.79 -13.35 -18.62
C ASN A 219 -15.14 -12.77 -18.13
N ARG A 220 -15.51 -13.01 -16.89
CA ARG A 220 -16.73 -12.49 -16.27
C ARG A 220 -16.46 -11.93 -14.88
N VAL A 221 -17.31 -11.05 -14.41
CA VAL A 221 -17.34 -10.63 -13.01
C VAL A 221 -18.15 -11.66 -12.23
N PRO A 222 -17.62 -12.28 -11.15
CA PRO A 222 -18.36 -13.26 -10.36
C PRO A 222 -19.52 -12.63 -9.60
N ALA A 223 -20.48 -13.44 -9.20
CA ALA A 223 -21.54 -13.03 -8.30
C ALA A 223 -20.99 -12.75 -6.90
N SER A 224 -21.67 -11.88 -6.12
CA SER A 224 -21.19 -11.42 -4.82
C SER A 224 -20.98 -12.53 -3.78
N ASN A 225 -21.61 -13.67 -3.94
CA ASN A 225 -21.54 -14.85 -3.05
C ASN A 225 -20.62 -15.96 -3.59
N GLU A 226 -19.97 -15.76 -4.73
CA GLU A 226 -19.19 -16.81 -5.40
C GLU A 226 -17.78 -16.98 -4.81
N CYS A 227 -17.24 -15.94 -4.20
CA CYS A 227 -15.99 -16.01 -3.45
C CYS A 227 -16.00 -15.10 -2.22
N TRP A 228 -15.06 -15.29 -1.31
CA TRP A 228 -14.95 -14.56 -0.05
C TRP A 228 -14.98 -13.04 -0.20
N THR A 229 -14.33 -12.49 -1.23
CA THR A 229 -14.23 -11.04 -1.47
C THR A 229 -15.05 -10.56 -2.67
N CYS A 230 -15.83 -11.45 -3.32
CA CYS A 230 -16.59 -11.13 -4.52
C CYS A 230 -17.70 -10.08 -4.30
N TYR A 231 -18.04 -9.77 -3.06
CA TYR A 231 -18.95 -8.68 -2.71
C TYR A 231 -18.35 -7.28 -2.93
N HIS A 232 -17.04 -7.17 -3.11
CA HIS A 232 -16.41 -5.88 -3.39
C HIS A 232 -16.73 -5.38 -4.80
N PRO A 233 -16.84 -4.05 -4.99
CA PRO A 233 -17.01 -3.47 -6.32
C PRO A 233 -15.88 -3.84 -7.28
N PRO A 234 -16.16 -4.08 -8.57
CA PRO A 234 -15.29 -4.85 -9.46
C PRO A 234 -14.12 -4.09 -10.09
N VAL A 235 -14.10 -2.74 -10.10
CA VAL A 235 -13.17 -1.99 -10.96
C VAL A 235 -11.71 -2.31 -10.68
N TYR A 236 -11.30 -2.38 -9.41
CA TYR A 236 -9.93 -2.77 -9.08
C TYR A 236 -9.61 -4.17 -9.60
N PHE A 237 -10.49 -5.14 -9.38
CA PHE A 237 -10.29 -6.54 -9.75
C PHE A 237 -10.24 -6.74 -11.28
N VAL A 238 -11.04 -5.99 -12.03
CA VAL A 238 -11.00 -5.99 -13.50
C VAL A 238 -9.67 -5.45 -14.04
N LEU A 239 -9.18 -4.34 -13.47
CA LEU A 239 -7.88 -3.78 -13.86
C LEU A 239 -6.74 -4.73 -13.51
N SER A 240 -6.75 -5.30 -12.31
CA SER A 240 -5.74 -6.26 -11.85
C SER A 240 -5.79 -7.58 -12.61
N ALA A 241 -6.98 -8.05 -13.01
CA ALA A 241 -7.12 -9.21 -13.89
C ALA A 241 -6.55 -8.95 -15.30
N GLY A 242 -6.63 -7.73 -15.80
CA GLY A 242 -5.92 -7.31 -17.02
C GLY A 242 -4.41 -7.45 -16.89
N VAL A 243 -3.85 -6.98 -15.78
CA VAL A 243 -2.41 -7.14 -15.47
C VAL A 243 -2.04 -8.61 -15.30
N TRP A 244 -2.89 -9.40 -14.63
CA TRP A 244 -2.74 -10.84 -14.47
C TRP A 244 -2.63 -11.57 -15.81
N LYS A 245 -3.54 -11.28 -16.76
CA LYS A 245 -3.50 -11.85 -18.11
C LYS A 245 -2.22 -11.50 -18.85
N MET A 246 -1.81 -10.24 -18.77
CA MET A 246 -0.55 -9.81 -19.40
C MET A 246 0.66 -10.53 -18.79
N ALA A 247 0.69 -10.71 -17.47
CA ALA A 247 1.76 -11.44 -16.79
C ALA A 247 1.81 -12.90 -17.27
N ASN A 248 0.66 -13.59 -17.36
CA ASN A 248 0.58 -14.94 -17.88
C ASN A 248 1.11 -15.05 -19.33
N LEU A 249 0.77 -14.09 -20.20
CA LEU A 249 1.29 -14.04 -21.57
C LEU A 249 2.80 -13.85 -21.63
N MET A 250 3.38 -13.18 -20.65
CA MET A 250 4.82 -12.94 -20.52
C MET A 250 5.54 -14.02 -19.70
N HIS A 251 4.84 -15.07 -19.29
CA HIS A 251 5.36 -16.11 -18.38
C HIS A 251 5.94 -15.51 -17.08
N TYR A 252 5.37 -14.41 -16.61
CA TYR A 252 5.74 -13.75 -15.37
C TYR A 252 4.71 -14.02 -14.28
N PHE A 253 5.17 -14.12 -13.03
CA PHE A 253 4.31 -14.45 -11.89
C PHE A 253 3.23 -13.39 -11.66
N PRO A 254 1.92 -13.72 -11.85
CA PRO A 254 0.85 -12.72 -11.93
C PRO A 254 0.65 -11.90 -10.66
N GLN A 255 0.78 -12.52 -9.47
CA GLN A 255 0.62 -11.82 -8.19
C GLN A 255 1.70 -10.73 -8.00
N ASN A 256 2.95 -11.02 -8.40
CA ASN A 256 4.01 -10.03 -8.42
C ASN A 256 3.74 -8.90 -9.41
N ALA A 257 3.18 -9.21 -10.59
CA ALA A 257 2.80 -8.18 -11.55
C ALA A 257 1.73 -7.24 -10.95
N VAL A 258 0.73 -7.79 -10.26
CA VAL A 258 -0.32 -7.01 -9.58
C VAL A 258 0.28 -6.22 -8.42
N LYS A 259 1.22 -6.78 -7.64
CA LYS A 259 1.97 -6.05 -6.60
C LYS A 259 2.64 -4.79 -7.15
N TRP A 260 3.34 -4.89 -8.28
CA TRP A 260 3.97 -3.74 -8.93
C TRP A 260 2.97 -2.77 -9.57
N PHE A 261 1.82 -3.27 -10.01
CA PHE A 261 0.71 -2.42 -10.46
C PHE A 261 0.16 -1.59 -9.30
N ASP A 262 -0.04 -2.19 -8.12
CA ASP A 262 -0.49 -1.47 -6.92
C ASP A 262 0.54 -0.44 -6.45
N PHE A 263 1.83 -0.77 -6.55
CA PHE A 263 2.90 0.22 -6.35
C PHE A 263 2.73 1.43 -7.30
N LEU A 264 2.49 1.22 -8.60
CA LEU A 264 2.27 2.32 -9.55
C LEU A 264 1.03 3.16 -9.17
N ILE A 265 -0.06 2.53 -8.76
CA ILE A 265 -1.26 3.23 -8.25
C ILE A 265 -0.90 4.05 -7.00
N SER A 266 -0.04 3.52 -6.12
CA SER A 266 0.41 4.24 -4.92
C SER A 266 1.17 5.53 -5.26
N LEU A 267 1.90 5.56 -6.37
CA LEU A 267 2.57 6.77 -6.85
C LEU A 267 1.56 7.81 -7.37
N VAL A 268 0.45 7.38 -7.97
CA VAL A 268 -0.66 8.28 -8.34
C VAL A 268 -1.26 8.90 -7.07
N ALA A 269 -1.52 8.09 -6.05
CA ALA A 269 -2.01 8.57 -4.75
C ALA A 269 -1.03 9.55 -4.09
N LEU A 270 0.28 9.22 -4.09
CA LEU A 270 1.33 10.09 -3.58
C LEU A 270 1.35 11.43 -4.32
N GLY A 271 1.42 11.41 -5.65
CA GLY A 271 1.52 12.61 -6.49
C GLY A 271 0.31 13.52 -6.40
N PHE A 272 -0.90 12.97 -6.50
CA PHE A 272 -2.13 13.75 -6.36
C PHE A 272 -2.38 14.22 -4.93
N GLY A 273 -1.95 13.45 -3.92
CA GLY A 273 -1.96 13.91 -2.53
C GLY A 273 -1.06 15.13 -2.32
N LEU A 274 0.18 15.12 -2.83
CA LEU A 274 1.06 16.29 -2.83
C LEU A 274 0.45 17.47 -3.60
N ALA A 275 -0.23 17.22 -4.71
CA ALA A 275 -0.93 18.24 -5.47
C ALA A 275 -2.13 18.82 -4.70
N CYS A 276 -2.86 18.03 -3.92
CA CYS A 276 -3.89 18.50 -2.97
C CYS A 276 -3.26 19.43 -1.93
N LEU A 277 -2.23 18.97 -1.24
CA LEU A 277 -1.53 19.76 -0.22
C LEU A 277 -1.01 21.08 -0.78
N ALA A 278 -0.46 21.09 -2.00
CA ALA A 278 -0.01 22.31 -2.68
C ALA A 278 -1.16 23.27 -3.08
N ASN A 279 -2.39 22.75 -3.18
CA ASN A 279 -3.59 23.59 -3.35
C ASN A 279 -4.19 24.06 -2.02
N ILE A 280 -3.78 23.52 -0.89
CA ILE A 280 -4.25 23.92 0.45
C ILE A 280 -3.23 24.86 1.11
N LEU A 281 -1.95 24.54 1.01
CA LEU A 281 -0.85 25.17 1.74
C LEU A 281 0.22 25.74 0.81
N SER A 282 1.09 26.58 1.39
CA SER A 282 2.30 27.10 0.75
C SER A 282 3.45 27.22 1.74
N GLY A 283 4.69 27.30 1.26
CA GLY A 283 5.88 27.49 2.12
C GLY A 283 6.15 26.33 3.10
N PRO A 284 6.68 26.63 4.29
CA PRO A 284 7.04 25.61 5.29
C PRO A 284 5.90 24.70 5.73
N PRO A 285 4.66 25.16 5.96
CA PRO A 285 3.52 24.28 6.27
C PRO A 285 3.30 23.20 5.21
N LEU A 286 3.43 23.57 3.93
CA LEU A 286 3.31 22.62 2.81
C LEU A 286 4.41 21.57 2.87
N SER A 287 5.65 21.96 3.12
CA SER A 287 6.78 21.02 3.17
C SER A 287 6.62 20.01 4.31
N ALA A 288 6.14 20.45 5.47
CA ALA A 288 5.89 19.57 6.61
C ALA A 288 4.76 18.56 6.32
N ALA A 289 3.61 19.02 5.86
CA ALA A 289 2.49 18.17 5.51
C ALA A 289 2.83 17.20 4.37
N ALA A 290 3.57 17.67 3.36
CA ALA A 290 4.03 16.85 2.24
C ALA A 290 5.00 15.75 2.67
N LEU A 291 5.95 16.05 3.55
CA LEU A 291 6.88 15.06 4.09
C LEU A 291 6.14 13.98 4.86
N LEU A 292 5.24 14.37 5.79
CA LEU A 292 4.43 13.42 6.54
C LEU A 292 3.58 12.54 5.62
N TRP A 293 2.90 13.11 4.60
CA TRP A 293 2.14 12.34 3.62
C TRP A 293 3.00 11.31 2.89
N SER A 294 4.22 11.68 2.51
CA SER A 294 5.10 10.83 1.71
C SER A 294 5.65 9.63 2.47
N VAL A 295 5.89 9.80 3.79
CA VAL A 295 6.50 8.77 4.65
C VAL A 295 5.54 8.15 5.67
N TRP A 296 4.24 8.46 5.60
CA TRP A 296 3.25 7.94 6.55
C TRP A 296 3.22 6.42 6.50
N PRO A 297 3.51 5.71 7.61
CA PRO A 297 3.80 4.28 7.54
C PRO A 297 2.66 3.44 6.95
N SER A 298 1.42 3.59 7.43
CA SER A 298 0.29 2.79 6.91
C SER A 298 0.01 3.05 5.42
N PHE A 299 0.28 4.25 4.93
CA PHE A 299 0.16 4.57 3.50
C PHE A 299 1.30 3.94 2.66
N VAL A 300 2.51 3.83 3.21
CA VAL A 300 3.61 3.11 2.55
C VAL A 300 3.35 1.60 2.56
N LEU A 301 2.90 1.05 3.70
CA LEU A 301 2.52 -0.36 3.84
C LEU A 301 1.47 -0.80 2.81
N ALA A 302 0.58 0.10 2.41
CA ALA A 302 -0.45 -0.17 1.40
C ALA A 302 0.10 -0.25 -0.04
N SER A 303 1.34 0.15 -0.31
CA SER A 303 1.87 0.27 -1.67
C SER A 303 1.97 -1.05 -2.44
N PRO A 304 2.49 -2.17 -1.86
CA PRO A 304 2.55 -3.46 -2.55
C PRO A 304 1.34 -4.36 -2.29
N ARG A 305 0.37 -3.91 -1.49
CA ARG A 305 -0.70 -4.75 -0.97
C ARG A 305 -1.76 -5.02 -2.03
N LEU A 306 -1.97 -6.30 -2.36
CA LEU A 306 -3.04 -6.72 -3.25
C LEU A 306 -4.41 -6.44 -2.62
N GLY A 307 -5.10 -5.44 -3.14
CA GLY A 307 -6.41 -5.05 -2.63
C GLY A 307 -6.90 -3.70 -3.16
N ASN A 308 -8.18 -3.49 -3.07
CA ASN A 308 -8.85 -2.33 -3.65
C ASN A 308 -8.58 -1.00 -2.92
N ASP A 309 -7.91 -1.03 -1.76
CA ASP A 309 -7.64 0.15 -0.93
C ASP A 309 -6.79 1.19 -1.67
N ILE A 310 -5.71 0.75 -2.32
CA ILE A 310 -4.76 1.68 -2.94
C ILE A 310 -5.36 2.44 -4.12
N LEU A 311 -6.22 1.78 -4.93
CA LEU A 311 -6.92 2.44 -6.02
C LEU A 311 -7.94 3.45 -5.48
N PHE A 312 -8.63 3.12 -4.39
CA PHE A 312 -9.50 4.05 -3.70
C PHE A 312 -8.73 5.30 -3.24
N TYR A 313 -7.56 5.15 -2.60
CA TYR A 313 -6.74 6.29 -2.16
C TYR A 313 -6.32 7.17 -3.33
N ALA A 314 -5.90 6.57 -4.44
CA ALA A 314 -5.50 7.29 -5.64
C ALA A 314 -6.67 8.09 -6.24
N MET A 315 -7.81 7.44 -6.43
CA MET A 315 -8.99 8.08 -7.03
C MET A 315 -9.59 9.14 -6.12
N HIS A 316 -9.60 8.92 -4.80
CA HIS A 316 -10.00 9.96 -3.85
C HIS A 316 -9.07 11.20 -3.92
N ALA A 317 -7.75 11.00 -3.97
CA ALA A 317 -6.80 12.10 -4.10
C ALA A 317 -6.99 12.88 -5.42
N VAL A 318 -7.25 12.18 -6.53
CA VAL A 318 -7.58 12.81 -7.83
C VAL A 318 -8.87 13.61 -7.74
N ALA A 319 -9.92 13.05 -7.11
CA ALA A 319 -11.21 13.72 -6.92
C ALA A 319 -11.07 14.99 -6.06
N LEU A 320 -10.40 14.88 -4.92
CA LEU A 320 -10.13 16.02 -4.04
C LEU A 320 -9.31 17.11 -4.76
N TRP A 321 -8.27 16.72 -5.49
CA TRP A 321 -7.50 17.67 -6.30
C TRP A 321 -8.38 18.40 -7.32
N GLY A 322 -9.26 17.67 -8.01
CA GLY A 322 -10.21 18.25 -8.95
C GLY A 322 -11.15 19.25 -8.29
N CYS A 323 -11.72 18.90 -7.10
CA CYS A 323 -12.55 19.79 -6.29
C CYS A 323 -11.79 21.06 -5.88
N LEU A 324 -10.58 20.93 -5.33
CA LEU A 324 -9.73 22.05 -4.90
C LEU A 324 -9.37 22.98 -6.07
N LYS A 325 -9.01 22.40 -7.22
CA LYS A 325 -8.74 23.16 -8.45
C LYS A 325 -9.97 23.87 -8.95
N TYR A 326 -11.14 23.21 -8.94
CA TYR A 326 -12.36 23.83 -9.36
C TYR A 326 -12.75 25.01 -8.44
N ILE A 327 -12.67 24.85 -7.13
CA ILE A 327 -12.91 25.94 -6.16
C ILE A 327 -12.00 27.15 -6.42
N ARG A 328 -10.74 26.92 -6.81
CA ARG A 328 -9.75 27.99 -7.03
C ARG A 328 -9.83 28.66 -8.40
N THR A 329 -10.22 27.91 -9.43
CA THR A 329 -10.09 28.38 -10.84
C THR A 329 -11.42 28.57 -11.55
N ASN A 330 -12.51 28.00 -11.01
CA ASN A 330 -13.84 27.92 -11.62
C ASN A 330 -13.86 27.23 -13.01
N TYR A 331 -12.82 26.45 -13.37
CA TYR A 331 -12.85 25.71 -14.64
C TYR A 331 -13.55 24.37 -14.47
N GLY A 332 -14.72 24.20 -15.12
CA GLY A 332 -15.58 23.01 -15.03
C GLY A 332 -14.88 21.70 -15.40
N LYS A 333 -13.82 21.72 -16.21
CA LYS A 333 -13.00 20.53 -16.52
C LYS A 333 -12.44 19.82 -15.28
N TYR A 334 -12.07 20.58 -14.24
CA TYR A 334 -11.57 20.00 -13.00
C TYR A 334 -12.69 19.32 -12.19
N PHE A 335 -13.90 19.86 -12.27
CA PHE A 335 -15.05 19.22 -11.66
C PHE A 335 -15.41 17.90 -12.39
N ILE A 336 -15.31 17.86 -13.73
CA ILE A 336 -15.49 16.61 -14.51
C ILE A 336 -14.48 15.56 -14.05
N VAL A 337 -13.21 15.93 -13.91
CA VAL A 337 -12.18 15.01 -13.39
C VAL A 337 -12.55 14.49 -11.99
N ALA A 338 -13.02 15.38 -11.11
CA ALA A 338 -13.46 14.98 -9.77
C ALA A 338 -14.64 14.00 -9.81
N VAL A 339 -15.64 14.22 -10.67
CA VAL A 339 -16.79 13.33 -10.85
C VAL A 339 -16.35 11.95 -11.35
N VAL A 340 -15.53 11.90 -12.40
CA VAL A 340 -15.05 10.62 -12.97
C VAL A 340 -14.22 9.85 -11.94
N ALA A 341 -13.31 10.54 -11.24
CA ALA A 341 -12.51 9.89 -10.21
C ALA A 341 -13.35 9.40 -9.03
N SER A 342 -14.38 10.14 -8.61
CA SER A 342 -15.31 9.72 -7.56
C SER A 342 -16.12 8.50 -7.98
N PHE A 343 -16.53 8.42 -9.24
CA PHE A 343 -17.23 7.27 -9.80
C PHE A 343 -16.34 6.02 -9.81
N ILE A 344 -15.09 6.13 -10.30
CA ILE A 344 -14.11 5.03 -10.27
C ILE A 344 -13.84 4.61 -8.82
N ALA A 345 -13.67 5.57 -7.89
CA ALA A 345 -13.48 5.28 -6.47
C ALA A 345 -14.64 4.46 -5.87
N TYR A 346 -15.88 4.82 -6.18
CA TYR A 346 -17.07 4.12 -5.68
C TYR A 346 -17.17 2.69 -6.21
N TRP A 347 -16.93 2.51 -7.51
CA TRP A 347 -16.86 1.17 -8.12
C TRP A 347 -15.58 0.38 -7.78
N THR A 348 -14.70 0.98 -6.99
CA THR A 348 -13.54 0.31 -6.39
C THR A 348 -13.83 -0.11 -4.95
N LYS A 349 -14.46 0.78 -4.15
CA LYS A 349 -14.71 0.53 -2.72
C LYS A 349 -15.90 1.35 -2.22
N SER A 350 -16.82 0.72 -1.52
CA SER A 350 -18.05 1.37 -1.02
C SER A 350 -17.80 2.55 -0.06
N THR A 351 -16.70 2.55 0.69
CA THR A 351 -16.30 3.69 1.54
C THR A 351 -16.08 4.98 0.74
N ALA A 352 -15.93 4.90 -0.57
CA ALA A 352 -15.83 6.06 -1.46
C ALA A 352 -17.12 6.92 -1.53
N VAL A 353 -18.21 6.49 -0.89
CA VAL A 353 -19.39 7.36 -0.68
C VAL A 353 -19.01 8.70 -0.04
N VAL A 354 -17.98 8.72 0.82
CA VAL A 354 -17.40 9.95 1.38
C VAL A 354 -16.88 10.88 0.28
N THR A 355 -16.29 10.34 -0.78
CA THR A 355 -15.80 11.14 -1.93
C THR A 355 -16.95 11.87 -2.62
N PHE A 356 -18.12 11.22 -2.75
CA PHE A 356 -19.32 11.87 -3.24
C PHE A 356 -19.85 12.96 -2.31
N GLY A 357 -19.73 12.80 -0.99
CA GLY A 357 -20.02 13.86 -0.02
C GLY A 357 -19.15 15.11 -0.24
N VAL A 358 -17.84 14.93 -0.44
CA VAL A 358 -16.89 16.01 -0.77
C VAL A 358 -17.25 16.68 -2.11
N LEU A 359 -17.58 15.87 -3.11
CA LEU A 359 -17.99 16.33 -4.43
C LEU A 359 -19.31 17.13 -4.35
N GLY A 360 -20.30 16.61 -3.61
CA GLY A 360 -21.59 17.26 -3.37
C GLY A 360 -21.43 18.62 -2.68
N LEU A 361 -20.59 18.71 -1.65
CA LEU A 361 -20.27 19.98 -1.00
C LEU A 361 -19.62 20.97 -1.97
N THR A 362 -18.68 20.50 -2.79
CA THR A 362 -18.04 21.33 -3.82
C THR A 362 -19.07 21.85 -4.83
N PHE A 363 -20.02 20.99 -5.23
CA PHE A 363 -21.13 21.37 -6.08
C PHE A 363 -21.97 22.47 -5.41
N LEU A 364 -22.41 22.28 -4.17
CA LEU A 364 -23.20 23.26 -3.43
C LEU A 364 -22.46 24.59 -3.28
N MET A 365 -21.18 24.58 -2.97
CA MET A 365 -20.37 25.79 -2.79
C MET A 365 -20.18 26.62 -4.06
N GLN A 366 -20.22 26.01 -5.22
CA GLN A 366 -19.92 26.69 -6.48
C GLN A 366 -21.15 26.86 -7.39
N PHE A 367 -21.98 25.83 -7.53
CA PHE A 367 -23.10 25.86 -8.45
C PHE A 367 -24.34 26.56 -7.89
N CYS A 368 -24.59 26.48 -6.57
CA CYS A 368 -25.77 27.11 -5.98
C CYS A 368 -25.71 28.64 -5.91
N ARG A 369 -24.49 29.25 -6.02
CA ARG A 369 -24.32 30.69 -5.90
C ARG A 369 -24.85 31.49 -7.09
N HIS A 370 -24.60 31.03 -8.33
CA HIS A 370 -24.91 31.74 -9.56
C HIS A 370 -25.30 30.81 -10.72
N PRO A 371 -26.41 30.08 -10.67
CA PRO A 371 -26.74 29.09 -11.70
C PRO A 371 -26.93 29.69 -13.10
N ARG A 372 -27.29 30.98 -13.20
CA ARG A 372 -27.43 31.67 -14.50
C ARG A 372 -26.14 32.02 -15.20
N LEU A 373 -25.00 31.98 -14.48
CA LEU A 373 -23.67 32.33 -15.01
C LEU A 373 -22.84 31.09 -15.38
N TRP A 374 -23.43 29.90 -15.34
CA TRP A 374 -22.68 28.67 -15.64
C TRP A 374 -22.22 28.63 -17.10
N SER A 375 -20.95 28.38 -17.28
CA SER A 375 -20.36 28.05 -18.58
C SER A 375 -20.93 26.73 -19.13
N ARG A 376 -20.76 26.47 -20.43
CA ARG A 376 -21.18 25.22 -21.04
C ARG A 376 -20.55 24.00 -20.34
N SER A 377 -19.26 24.09 -19.99
CA SER A 377 -18.54 23.01 -19.27
C SER A 377 -19.08 22.77 -17.87
N GLU A 378 -19.52 23.80 -17.15
CA GLU A 378 -20.12 23.67 -15.82
C GLU A 378 -21.50 23.01 -15.89
N ARG A 379 -22.32 23.37 -16.86
CA ARG A 379 -23.63 22.71 -17.06
C ARG A 379 -23.47 21.22 -17.39
N VAL A 380 -22.51 20.87 -18.25
CA VAL A 380 -22.18 19.47 -18.55
C VAL A 380 -21.70 18.76 -17.29
N ALA A 381 -20.80 19.37 -16.52
CA ALA A 381 -20.29 18.80 -15.29
C ALA A 381 -21.37 18.57 -14.24
N ALA A 382 -22.31 19.52 -14.10
CA ALA A 382 -23.47 19.37 -13.22
C ALA A 382 -24.39 18.21 -13.65
N GLY A 383 -24.64 18.08 -14.95
CA GLY A 383 -25.44 16.97 -15.50
C GLY A 383 -24.77 15.61 -15.24
N ILE A 384 -23.46 15.50 -15.48
CA ILE A 384 -22.68 14.28 -15.20
C ILE A 384 -22.71 13.95 -13.69
N PHE A 385 -22.55 14.97 -12.82
CA PHE A 385 -22.61 14.77 -11.37
C PHE A 385 -23.98 14.24 -10.93
N ILE A 386 -25.06 14.86 -11.40
CA ILE A 386 -26.43 14.44 -11.05
C ILE A 386 -26.69 13.01 -11.52
N ALA A 387 -26.31 12.67 -12.75
CA ALA A 387 -26.43 11.32 -13.28
C ALA A 387 -25.63 10.31 -12.44
N ALA A 388 -24.37 10.62 -12.10
CA ALA A 388 -23.53 9.77 -11.25
C ALA A 388 -24.10 9.62 -9.84
N ALA A 389 -24.61 10.69 -9.24
CA ALA A 389 -25.22 10.66 -7.91
C ALA A 389 -26.51 9.81 -7.89
N ILE A 390 -27.35 9.92 -8.93
CA ILE A 390 -28.55 9.07 -9.09
C ILE A 390 -28.13 7.61 -9.23
N THR A 391 -27.13 7.30 -10.08
CA THR A 391 -26.64 5.92 -10.26
C THR A 391 -26.16 5.33 -8.94
N VAL A 392 -25.34 6.09 -8.19
CA VAL A 392 -24.83 5.64 -6.88
C VAL A 392 -25.98 5.45 -5.87
N ALA A 393 -26.94 6.36 -5.85
CA ALA A 393 -28.11 6.24 -4.97
C ALA A 393 -28.97 5.02 -5.34
N CYS A 394 -29.23 4.78 -6.61
CA CYS A 394 -29.96 3.58 -7.07
C CYS A 394 -29.24 2.30 -6.68
N VAL A 395 -27.92 2.21 -6.91
CA VAL A 395 -27.13 1.04 -6.52
C VAL A 395 -27.12 0.84 -5.00
N ALA A 396 -26.96 1.92 -4.22
CA ALA A 396 -26.97 1.85 -2.77
C ALA A 396 -28.33 1.42 -2.18
N LEU A 397 -29.44 1.70 -2.89
CA LEU A 397 -30.78 1.31 -2.48
C LEU A 397 -31.17 -0.12 -2.93
N THR A 398 -30.58 -0.60 -4.02
CA THR A 398 -30.95 -1.89 -4.63
C THR A 398 -29.98 -3.02 -4.27
N HIS A 399 -28.77 -2.71 -3.89
CA HIS A 399 -27.76 -3.70 -3.50
C HIS A 399 -27.33 -3.45 -2.07
N ASP A 400 -27.21 -4.52 -1.27
CA ASP A 400 -26.46 -4.47 -0.03
C ASP A 400 -24.99 -4.19 -0.39
N VAL A 401 -24.62 -2.92 -0.30
CA VAL A 401 -23.29 -2.38 -0.68
C VAL A 401 -22.19 -2.92 0.22
N VAL A 402 -22.58 -3.43 1.36
CA VAL A 402 -21.75 -4.26 2.23
C VAL A 402 -22.40 -5.65 2.14
N GLY A 403 -21.90 -6.47 1.24
CA GLY A 403 -22.29 -7.87 1.17
C GLY A 403 -22.24 -8.47 2.57
N ASN A 404 -23.03 -9.47 2.82
CA ASN A 404 -22.93 -10.23 4.04
C ASN A 404 -21.46 -10.57 4.27
N ALA A 405 -20.77 -9.72 5.02
CA ALA A 405 -19.63 -10.14 5.78
C ALA A 405 -20.21 -11.21 6.69
N GLY A 406 -20.35 -12.41 6.14
CA GLY A 406 -20.89 -13.54 6.86
C GLY A 406 -20.08 -13.63 8.11
N GLY A 407 -20.71 -13.34 9.24
CA GLY A 407 -20.04 -13.49 10.49
C GLY A 407 -19.55 -14.93 10.55
N ASN A 408 -18.28 -15.14 10.28
CA ASN A 408 -17.65 -16.34 10.75
C ASN A 408 -17.81 -16.28 12.26
N ASP A 409 -18.40 -17.30 12.85
CA ASP A 409 -18.58 -17.43 14.31
C ASP A 409 -17.25 -17.28 15.07
N ASP A 410 -16.12 -17.36 14.38
CA ASP A 410 -14.75 -17.20 14.88
C ASP A 410 -14.24 -15.75 14.93
N THR A 411 -15.01 -14.76 14.45
CA THR A 411 -14.57 -13.35 14.53
C THR A 411 -14.72 -12.81 15.94
N VAL A 412 -13.65 -12.28 16.49
CA VAL A 412 -13.69 -11.65 17.81
C VAL A 412 -14.56 -10.40 17.76
N LEU A 413 -15.70 -10.46 18.46
CA LEU A 413 -16.65 -9.35 18.52
C LEU A 413 -16.11 -8.19 19.35
N ILE A 414 -16.25 -7.00 18.81
CA ILE A 414 -15.96 -5.76 19.51
C ILE A 414 -17.23 -5.24 20.18
N ARG A 415 -17.14 -4.87 21.47
CA ARG A 415 -18.30 -4.38 22.22
C ARG A 415 -18.56 -2.90 21.93
N ASN A 416 -19.79 -2.59 21.50
CA ASN A 416 -20.27 -1.22 21.28
C ASN A 416 -20.83 -0.61 22.58
N VAL A 417 -19.96 -0.45 23.58
CA VAL A 417 -20.30 0.26 24.83
C VAL A 417 -19.70 1.67 24.83
N PRO A 418 -20.34 2.67 25.48
CA PRO A 418 -19.85 4.06 25.46
C PRO A 418 -18.37 4.21 25.86
N GLY A 419 -17.91 3.47 26.85
CA GLY A 419 -16.51 3.49 27.31
C GLY A 419 -15.52 3.17 26.18
N ASN A 420 -15.87 2.26 25.26
CA ASN A 420 -15.00 1.90 24.14
C ASN A 420 -14.87 3.01 23.09
N PHE A 421 -15.79 3.98 23.07
CA PHE A 421 -15.74 5.15 22.17
C PHE A 421 -15.11 6.40 22.80
N PHE A 422 -15.15 6.52 24.14
CA PHE A 422 -14.67 7.73 24.82
C PHE A 422 -13.33 7.52 25.54
N PHE A 423 -12.95 6.30 25.83
CA PHE A 423 -11.68 6.01 26.48
C PHE A 423 -10.53 5.90 25.46
N PHE A 424 -9.37 6.43 25.86
CA PHE A 424 -8.10 6.27 25.12
C PHE A 424 -7.00 5.83 26.10
N ASP A 425 -6.48 4.64 25.90
CA ASP A 425 -5.37 4.12 26.67
C ASP A 425 -4.04 4.62 26.11
N LEU A 426 -3.57 5.74 26.62
CA LEU A 426 -2.31 6.36 26.22
C LEU A 426 -1.12 5.46 26.55
N GLN A 427 -1.13 4.76 27.68
CA GLN A 427 -0.03 3.91 28.11
C GLN A 427 0.17 2.77 27.09
N THR A 428 -0.90 2.01 26.81
CA THR A 428 -0.85 0.92 25.83
C THR A 428 -0.51 1.44 24.43
N PHE A 429 -0.99 2.63 24.04
CA PHE A 429 -0.67 3.23 22.76
C PHE A 429 0.85 3.52 22.60
N LEU A 430 1.52 3.95 23.66
CA LEU A 430 2.94 4.30 23.63
C LEU A 430 3.86 3.10 23.86
N THR A 431 3.47 2.14 24.70
CA THR A 431 4.35 1.03 25.14
C THR A 431 4.15 -0.25 24.34
N LYS A 432 2.94 -0.47 23.80
CA LYS A 432 2.57 -1.58 22.92
C LYS A 432 2.05 -1.01 21.59
N PRO A 433 2.94 -0.44 20.74
CA PRO A 433 2.54 0.36 19.60
C PRO A 433 1.82 -0.44 18.50
N TYR A 434 2.16 -1.70 18.34
CA TYR A 434 1.50 -2.57 17.36
C TYR A 434 0.12 -2.99 17.82
N THR A 435 -0.69 -3.48 16.89
CA THR A 435 -2.01 -4.03 17.18
C THR A 435 -2.04 -5.51 16.81
N ASP A 436 -2.97 -6.22 17.41
CA ASP A 436 -3.31 -7.58 17.04
C ASP A 436 -4.85 -7.66 17.05
N PRO A 437 -5.49 -7.93 15.90
CA PRO A 437 -6.94 -7.94 15.80
C PRO A 437 -7.59 -9.05 16.64
N TRP A 438 -6.82 -10.00 17.16
CA TRP A 438 -7.30 -11.15 17.91
C TRP A 438 -7.09 -11.04 19.43
N HIS A 439 -6.41 -9.99 19.93
CA HIS A 439 -6.07 -9.83 21.35
C HIS A 439 -6.49 -8.48 21.93
N ASP A 440 -7.28 -8.50 23.01
CA ASP A 440 -7.83 -7.30 23.66
C ASP A 440 -6.80 -6.50 24.47
N GLU A 441 -5.76 -7.13 25.01
CA GLU A 441 -4.71 -6.47 25.78
C GLU A 441 -3.92 -5.42 25.01
N LEU A 442 -4.09 -5.37 23.69
CA LEU A 442 -3.50 -4.36 22.81
C LEU A 442 -4.40 -3.14 22.58
N GLY A 443 -5.47 -3.01 23.36
CA GLY A 443 -6.40 -1.89 23.28
C GLY A 443 -7.35 -1.93 22.08
N ARG A 444 -7.58 -3.10 21.50
CA ARG A 444 -8.43 -3.30 20.33
C ARG A 444 -9.88 -2.86 20.56
N GLN A 445 -10.43 -3.06 21.73
CA GLN A 445 -11.79 -2.66 22.05
C GLN A 445 -12.01 -1.15 22.00
N TYR A 446 -10.96 -0.34 22.25
CA TYR A 446 -11.05 1.11 22.25
C TYR A 446 -10.93 1.66 20.85
N PHE A 447 -11.99 2.33 20.39
CA PHE A 447 -12.12 2.85 19.01
C PHE A 447 -10.91 3.71 18.59
N TRP A 448 -10.56 4.69 19.40
CA TRP A 448 -9.49 5.63 19.06
C TRP A 448 -8.09 5.03 19.18
N ASN A 449 -7.86 4.11 20.15
CA ASN A 449 -6.60 3.39 20.26
C ASN A 449 -6.31 2.56 19.01
N TYR A 450 -7.29 1.74 18.61
CA TYR A 450 -7.14 0.89 17.45
C TYR A 450 -6.97 1.70 16.18
N LEU A 451 -7.82 2.73 15.97
CA LEU A 451 -7.73 3.63 14.83
C LEU A 451 -6.37 4.35 14.77
N ALA A 452 -5.86 4.84 15.91
CA ALA A 452 -4.55 5.51 15.97
C ALA A 452 -3.39 4.55 15.69
N LYS A 453 -3.37 3.34 16.28
CA LYS A 453 -2.35 2.33 16.02
C LYS A 453 -2.35 1.89 14.56
N THR A 454 -3.52 1.58 14.00
CA THR A 454 -3.64 1.15 12.60
C THR A 454 -3.34 2.27 11.62
N SER A 455 -3.51 3.55 12.02
CA SER A 455 -3.08 4.69 11.21
C SER A 455 -1.56 4.74 11.01
N LEU A 456 -0.80 4.19 11.94
CA LEU A 456 0.66 4.14 11.89
C LEU A 456 1.17 2.81 11.32
N PHE A 457 0.68 1.68 11.84
CA PHE A 457 1.31 0.38 11.60
C PHE A 457 0.39 -0.64 10.91
N GLY A 458 -0.86 -0.26 10.60
CA GLY A 458 -1.89 -1.22 10.15
C GLY A 458 -2.24 -2.23 11.26
N GLU A 459 -2.86 -3.32 10.89
CA GLU A 459 -3.21 -4.42 11.81
C GLU A 459 -2.07 -5.42 12.00
N PHE A 460 -0.83 -4.97 11.96
CA PHE A 460 0.34 -5.85 11.92
C PHE A 460 1.30 -5.61 13.08
N LYS A 461 1.88 -6.69 13.57
CA LYS A 461 3.09 -6.66 14.41
C LYS A 461 4.30 -6.59 13.46
N LEU A 462 4.75 -5.38 13.13
CA LEU A 462 5.70 -5.18 12.04
C LEU A 462 7.09 -5.74 12.35
N LEU A 463 7.67 -5.36 13.49
CA LEU A 463 9.00 -5.77 13.91
C LEU A 463 9.01 -5.93 15.44
N GLU A 464 8.94 -7.16 15.91
CA GLU A 464 8.83 -7.49 17.35
C GLU A 464 10.18 -7.47 18.09
N THR A 465 11.27 -7.06 17.42
CA THR A 465 12.56 -6.85 18.07
C THR A 465 12.52 -5.60 18.98
N SER A 466 13.38 -5.56 19.99
CA SER A 466 13.50 -4.40 20.88
C SER A 466 13.72 -3.09 20.12
N LYS A 467 14.52 -3.10 19.04
CA LYS A 467 14.72 -1.94 18.16
C LYS A 467 13.43 -1.53 17.45
N GLY A 468 12.68 -2.51 16.89
CA GLY A 468 11.43 -2.26 16.19
C GLY A 468 10.37 -1.65 17.10
N ILE A 469 10.19 -2.22 18.29
CA ILE A 469 9.26 -1.69 19.30
C ILE A 469 9.66 -0.27 19.74
N THR A 470 10.95 -0.02 19.94
CA THR A 470 11.45 1.32 20.30
C THR A 470 11.15 2.35 19.20
N LEU A 471 11.45 2.03 17.93
CA LEU A 471 11.14 2.91 16.79
C LEU A 471 9.63 3.20 16.71
N ALA A 472 8.82 2.17 16.83
CA ALA A 472 7.35 2.30 16.79
C ALA A 472 6.83 3.16 17.97
N SER A 473 7.38 3.00 19.18
CA SER A 473 7.03 3.84 20.35
C SER A 473 7.42 5.31 20.15
N ILE A 474 8.57 5.58 19.52
CA ILE A 474 8.98 6.95 19.16
C ILE A 474 8.01 7.53 18.12
N ILE A 475 7.65 6.77 17.09
CA ILE A 475 6.67 7.19 16.08
C ILE A 475 5.32 7.51 16.74
N SER A 476 4.83 6.65 17.64
CA SER A 476 3.59 6.87 18.40
C SER A 476 3.65 8.12 19.27
N THR A 477 4.79 8.38 19.91
CA THR A 477 5.00 9.60 20.72
C THR A 477 4.99 10.86 19.85
N CYS A 478 5.68 10.82 18.71
CA CYS A 478 5.65 11.91 17.73
C CYS A 478 4.23 12.14 17.20
N PHE A 479 3.46 11.08 16.95
CA PHE A 479 2.08 11.18 16.50
C PHE A 479 1.19 11.93 17.47
N VAL A 480 1.30 11.69 18.78
CA VAL A 480 0.56 12.46 19.82
C VAL A 480 0.90 13.95 19.75
N ALA A 481 2.18 14.28 19.59
CA ALA A 481 2.59 15.68 19.45
C ALA A 481 2.08 16.30 18.14
N LEU A 482 2.10 15.56 17.03
CA LEU A 482 1.55 15.99 15.74
C LEU A 482 0.04 16.23 15.82
N LEU A 483 -0.71 15.41 16.57
CA LEU A 483 -2.13 15.66 16.85
C LEU A 483 -2.33 17.00 17.59
N GLY A 484 -1.50 17.31 18.59
CA GLY A 484 -1.54 18.60 19.27
C GLY A 484 -1.33 19.78 18.31
N PHE A 485 -0.36 19.67 17.39
CA PHE A 485 -0.18 20.68 16.33
C PHE A 485 -1.38 20.74 15.38
N GLY A 486 -1.97 19.59 15.04
CA GLY A 486 -3.17 19.52 14.20
C GLY A 486 -4.36 20.27 14.82
N LEU A 487 -4.63 20.03 16.11
CA LEU A 487 -5.68 20.72 16.85
C LEU A 487 -5.43 22.24 16.93
N ARG A 488 -4.17 22.64 17.21
CA ARG A 488 -3.78 24.05 17.16
C ARG A 488 -3.99 24.64 15.75
N GLY A 489 -3.58 23.91 14.72
CA GLY A 489 -3.73 24.35 13.34
C GLY A 489 -5.20 24.51 12.94
N LEU A 490 -6.06 23.59 13.34
CA LEU A 490 -7.49 23.67 13.14
C LEU A 490 -8.08 24.92 13.82
N TRP A 491 -7.66 25.19 15.07
CA TRP A 491 -8.13 26.33 15.85
C TRP A 491 -7.77 27.68 15.23
N ILE A 492 -6.53 27.84 14.73
CA ILE A 492 -6.04 29.10 14.17
C ILE A 492 -6.33 29.26 12.67
N SER A 493 -6.89 28.25 12.01
CA SER A 493 -7.20 28.30 10.58
C SER A 493 -8.30 29.29 10.27
N ARG A 494 -8.13 30.04 9.18
CA ARG A 494 -9.21 30.86 8.63
C ARG A 494 -10.16 29.97 7.81
N TRP A 495 -11.43 30.02 8.14
CA TRP A 495 -12.46 29.22 7.55
C TRP A 495 -12.89 29.75 6.16
N ASP A 496 -12.06 29.51 5.16
CA ASP A 496 -12.42 29.71 3.75
C ASP A 496 -13.07 28.42 3.17
N LYS A 497 -13.48 28.48 1.90
CA LYS A 497 -14.11 27.34 1.21
C LYS A 497 -13.24 26.07 1.25
N VAL A 498 -11.92 26.23 1.14
CA VAL A 498 -10.97 25.09 1.14
C VAL A 498 -10.90 24.47 2.53
N GLN A 499 -10.82 25.30 3.59
CA GLN A 499 -10.80 24.81 4.96
C GLN A 499 -12.11 24.12 5.34
N VAL A 500 -13.26 24.66 4.91
CA VAL A 500 -14.58 24.00 5.11
C VAL A 500 -14.61 22.66 4.38
N LEU A 501 -14.13 22.59 3.13
CA LEU A 501 -14.10 21.35 2.36
C LEU A 501 -13.31 20.25 3.06
N ILE A 502 -12.08 20.54 3.49
CA ILE A 502 -11.22 19.54 4.15
C ILE A 502 -11.75 19.18 5.55
N ALA A 503 -12.38 20.10 6.26
CA ALA A 503 -13.00 19.81 7.56
C ALA A 503 -14.20 18.88 7.42
N VAL A 504 -15.07 19.13 6.45
CA VAL A 504 -16.22 18.25 6.15
C VAL A 504 -15.71 16.89 5.68
N GLN A 505 -14.66 16.82 4.85
CA GLN A 505 -14.04 15.56 4.47
C GLN A 505 -13.58 14.76 5.69
N ALA A 506 -12.84 15.39 6.62
CA ALA A 506 -12.39 14.73 7.83
C ALA A 506 -13.58 14.22 8.67
N PHE A 507 -14.59 15.08 8.86
CA PHE A 507 -15.82 14.71 9.57
C PHE A 507 -16.52 13.50 8.93
N LEU A 508 -16.69 13.51 7.61
CA LEU A 508 -17.35 12.41 6.89
C LEU A 508 -16.58 11.08 7.01
N PHE A 509 -15.25 11.11 6.96
CA PHE A 509 -14.45 9.90 7.15
C PHE A 509 -14.57 9.34 8.57
N PHE A 510 -14.44 10.17 9.60
CA PHE A 510 -14.58 9.71 10.98
C PHE A 510 -16.02 9.25 11.28
N ALA A 511 -17.02 9.96 10.77
CA ALA A 511 -18.42 9.55 10.90
C ALA A 511 -18.67 8.19 10.21
N ALA A 512 -18.13 7.99 9.01
CA ALA A 512 -18.24 6.71 8.30
C ALA A 512 -17.58 5.56 9.10
N MET A 513 -16.45 5.79 9.77
CA MET A 513 -15.80 4.79 10.62
C MET A 513 -16.65 4.45 11.85
N ILE A 514 -17.25 5.46 12.49
CA ILE A 514 -18.16 5.23 13.64
C ILE A 514 -19.38 4.41 13.18
N VAL A 515 -19.98 4.78 12.05
CA VAL A 515 -21.12 4.04 11.47
C VAL A 515 -20.73 2.60 11.12
N LEU A 516 -19.54 2.40 10.50
CA LEU A 516 -19.04 1.08 10.18
C LEU A 516 -18.89 0.22 11.45
N ARG A 517 -18.26 0.76 12.50
CA ARG A 517 -18.10 0.09 13.79
C ARG A 517 -19.44 -0.28 14.44
N LEU A 518 -20.41 0.64 14.42
CA LEU A 518 -21.74 0.42 15.01
C LEU A 518 -22.51 -0.67 14.26
N LYS A 519 -22.40 -0.68 12.92
CA LYS A 519 -23.14 -1.62 12.07
C LYS A 519 -22.46 -3.01 12.02
N TYR A 520 -21.13 -3.04 12.04
CA TYR A 520 -20.33 -4.26 11.91
C TYR A 520 -19.25 -4.31 12.99
N PRO A 521 -19.60 -4.73 14.22
CA PRO A 521 -18.68 -4.71 15.37
C PRO A 521 -17.73 -5.92 15.39
N PHE A 522 -16.94 -6.11 14.35
CA PHE A 522 -15.91 -7.16 14.29
C PHE A 522 -14.49 -6.57 14.35
N SER A 523 -13.49 -7.41 14.56
CA SER A 523 -12.11 -7.04 14.89
C SER A 523 -11.50 -5.97 14.02
N CYS A 524 -11.73 -6.03 12.69
CA CYS A 524 -11.12 -5.12 11.71
C CYS A 524 -11.96 -3.88 11.38
N SER A 525 -13.15 -3.68 12.01
CA SER A 525 -14.08 -2.60 11.67
C SER A 525 -13.54 -1.19 11.98
N ASN A 526 -12.47 -1.08 12.79
CA ASN A 526 -11.83 0.19 13.15
C ASN A 526 -10.50 0.42 12.43
N ASP A 527 -10.13 -0.39 11.44
CA ASP A 527 -8.87 -0.22 10.75
C ASP A 527 -8.82 1.09 9.97
N PHE A 528 -7.76 1.86 10.19
CA PHE A 528 -7.53 3.13 9.53
C PHE A 528 -7.39 3.01 8.00
N ARG A 529 -7.11 1.80 7.48
CA ARG A 529 -7.04 1.55 6.01
C ARG A 529 -8.29 2.01 5.26
N TYR A 530 -9.45 2.01 5.91
CA TYR A 530 -10.68 2.48 5.28
C TYR A 530 -10.72 3.99 5.06
N ILE A 531 -9.90 4.76 5.78
CA ILE A 531 -9.94 6.22 5.78
C ILE A 531 -8.57 6.89 5.60
N VAL A 532 -7.54 6.21 5.12
CA VAL A 532 -6.20 6.80 4.87
C VAL A 532 -6.27 8.18 4.18
N PRO A 533 -7.16 8.43 3.20
CA PRO A 533 -7.28 9.75 2.58
C PRO A 533 -7.65 10.90 3.52
N VAL A 534 -8.12 10.63 4.75
CA VAL A 534 -8.37 11.67 5.78
C VAL A 534 -7.10 12.45 6.13
N LEU A 535 -5.92 11.84 5.94
CA LEU A 535 -4.63 12.51 6.13
C LEU A 535 -4.50 13.76 5.27
N LEU A 536 -5.11 13.81 4.08
CA LEU A 536 -5.13 15.01 3.23
C LEU A 536 -5.91 16.18 3.85
N SER A 537 -6.78 15.90 4.84
CA SER A 537 -7.42 16.92 5.67
C SER A 537 -6.62 17.26 6.92
N CYS A 538 -6.08 16.26 7.61
CA CYS A 538 -5.43 16.45 8.92
C CYS A 538 -4.02 17.04 8.80
N LEU A 539 -3.22 16.58 7.84
CA LEU A 539 -1.83 17.03 7.67
C LEU A 539 -1.68 18.53 7.35
N PRO A 540 -2.59 19.18 6.59
CA PRO A 540 -2.59 20.63 6.47
C PRO A 540 -2.65 21.34 7.80
N TRP A 541 -3.50 20.92 8.72
CA TRP A 541 -3.60 21.52 10.05
C TRP A 541 -2.36 21.28 10.90
N VAL A 542 -1.75 20.10 10.80
CA VAL A 542 -0.46 19.81 11.46
C VAL A 542 0.61 20.81 10.99
N GLY A 543 0.83 20.92 9.68
CA GLY A 543 1.82 21.84 9.11
C GLY A 543 1.55 23.30 9.48
N PHE A 544 0.29 23.73 9.41
CA PHE A 544 -0.13 25.08 9.76
C PHE A 544 0.01 25.34 11.27
N GLY A 545 -0.22 24.32 12.10
CA GLY A 545 -0.19 24.41 13.56
C GLY A 545 1.14 24.89 14.15
N PHE A 546 2.27 24.52 13.56
CA PHE A 546 3.59 24.98 14.06
C PHE A 546 4.34 25.92 13.09
N CYS A 547 3.96 25.96 11.80
CA CYS A 547 4.64 26.81 10.81
C CYS A 547 3.93 28.14 10.53
N SER A 548 2.76 28.42 11.15
CA SER A 548 2.02 29.67 10.94
C SER A 548 2.82 30.92 11.31
N GLY A 549 2.50 32.07 10.71
CA GLY A 549 3.19 33.33 10.96
C GLY A 549 3.20 33.78 12.43
N GLY A 550 2.15 33.45 13.20
CA GLY A 550 2.04 33.72 14.62
C GLY A 550 2.71 32.69 15.55
N ALA A 551 3.36 31.64 15.01
CA ALA A 551 4.07 30.66 15.83
C ALA A 551 5.42 31.20 16.29
N SER A 552 5.76 30.99 17.57
CA SER A 552 7.08 31.36 18.11
C SER A 552 8.21 30.57 17.41
N PRO A 553 9.45 31.12 17.36
CA PRO A 553 10.59 30.38 16.81
C PRO A 553 10.81 29.03 17.49
N LYS A 554 10.65 28.95 18.81
CA LYS A 554 10.75 27.69 19.55
C LYS A 554 9.72 26.66 19.10
N LEU A 555 8.47 27.08 18.90
CA LEU A 555 7.40 26.19 18.43
C LEU A 555 7.67 25.66 17.01
N LYS A 556 8.20 26.51 16.11
CA LYS A 556 8.60 26.11 14.76
C LYS A 556 9.71 25.06 14.78
N VAL A 557 10.75 25.31 15.59
CA VAL A 557 11.86 24.35 15.75
C VAL A 557 11.35 23.02 16.32
N CYS A 558 10.57 23.06 17.41
CA CYS A 558 9.98 21.87 18.01
C CYS A 558 9.13 21.06 17.00
N GLY A 559 8.25 21.72 16.26
CA GLY A 559 7.41 21.07 15.24
C GLY A 559 8.22 20.42 14.13
N TRP A 560 9.29 21.07 13.67
CA TRP A 560 10.19 20.49 12.67
C TRP A 560 10.99 19.32 13.23
N CYS A 561 11.52 19.41 14.45
CA CYS A 561 12.22 18.28 15.08
C CYS A 561 11.31 17.05 15.19
N ILE A 562 10.08 17.23 15.68
CA ILE A 562 9.10 16.13 15.79
C ILE A 562 8.76 15.55 14.41
N THR A 563 8.52 16.39 13.40
CA THR A 563 8.24 15.96 12.04
C THR A 563 9.40 15.16 11.44
N LEU A 564 10.63 15.60 11.64
CA LEU A 564 11.82 14.92 11.13
C LEU A 564 12.09 13.61 11.89
N ILE A 565 11.94 13.59 13.22
CA ILE A 565 12.07 12.36 14.01
C ILE A 565 11.03 11.34 13.56
N PHE A 566 9.77 11.75 13.42
CA PHE A 566 8.71 10.89 12.87
C PHE A 566 9.10 10.33 11.50
N ALA A 567 9.54 11.19 10.58
CA ALA A 567 9.90 10.79 9.22
C ALA A 567 11.09 9.82 9.20
N VAL A 568 12.17 10.13 9.93
CA VAL A 568 13.36 9.26 9.98
C VAL A 568 13.03 7.92 10.60
N CYS A 569 12.35 7.90 11.76
CA CYS A 569 11.97 6.65 12.41
C CYS A 569 11.03 5.80 11.55
N SER A 570 10.10 6.44 10.80
CA SER A 570 9.22 5.75 9.86
C SER A 570 10.00 5.12 8.71
N VAL A 571 10.96 5.86 8.12
CA VAL A 571 11.81 5.32 7.05
C VAL A 571 12.66 4.17 7.57
N VAL A 572 13.33 4.32 8.72
CA VAL A 572 14.16 3.27 9.32
C VAL A 572 13.33 2.03 9.63
N LEU A 573 12.16 2.18 10.26
CA LEU A 573 11.26 1.06 10.55
C LEU A 573 10.87 0.31 9.29
N LEU A 574 10.38 1.02 8.26
CA LEU A 574 9.88 0.43 7.02
C LEU A 574 10.98 -0.24 6.19
N MET A 575 12.20 0.29 6.22
CA MET A 575 13.36 -0.32 5.54
C MET A 575 14.00 -1.46 6.34
N SER A 576 13.54 -1.71 7.56
CA SER A 576 13.98 -2.85 8.40
C SER A 576 13.00 -4.03 8.36
N LEU A 577 11.91 -3.92 7.58
CA LEU A 577 10.87 -4.95 7.41
C LEU A 577 11.20 -5.94 6.31
#